data_11daf6947c962a258844cff2aceaa950
#
_entry.id   11daf6947c962a258844cff2aceaa950
#
_cell.length_a   1.000
_cell.length_b   1.000
_cell.length_c   1.000
_cell.angle_alpha   90.00
_cell.angle_beta   90.00
_cell.angle_gamma   90.00
#
_symmetry.space_group_name_H-M   'P 1'
#
loop_
_entity.id
_entity.type
_entity.pdbx_description
1 polymer ?
#
loop_
_entity_poly.entity_id
_entity_poly.type
_entity_poly.pdbx_seq_one_letter_code
_entity_poly.pdbx_strand_id
1 'polypeptide(L)'
;MKRASSTSASKATAIRWRILLILALASFVSYVLRTNLSFAAPEMMADLGLSEIQWGYVLAAFTAGYAIFQFPGGVLGDRFGPRRVLTVIAVGWALLTLVTALVPGREAFSTTLIIAALFGVRFLVGAVHAPIFPVMNASIVRWFPVGGWALPLGLASTGLTLGGAAAAIAVPLVIAGFGWRIAFLALAPLGLLIAVAWWWYSRDEPADHPAVNTAELELIRGRQRVGDTVESDEPLAWLRVLKNRDVLMLMLSYSSMNFVFYIVFNWFFYYLVEVREFAATDAGFISSAQWIAGAAGAALGGWLCDRLCGRLGLRWGCRWPVIVGMAASAALLLVGAFHGTPAVAVTALVLCFFFNQLNEGPYWATSVAVGGRHAGAAGGVMNTGANVMGIVNALLVPLLAARLGWTAAIASGAAFAVLGILFMLLVRADRTVD
;
A
#
# COMPACT_ATOMS: atom_id res chain seq x y z
N MET A 1 -4.31 32.97 -54.90
CA MET A 1 -5.09 32.23 -53.90
C MET A 1 -4.43 30.89 -53.65
N LYS A 2 -3.60 30.78 -52.60
CA LYS A 2 -3.02 29.50 -52.17
C LYS A 2 -4.05 28.86 -51.20
N ARG A 3 -4.62 27.73 -51.60
CA ARG A 3 -5.43 26.88 -50.72
C ARG A 3 -4.57 26.44 -49.56
N ALA A 4 -4.89 26.88 -48.34
CA ALA A 4 -4.37 26.29 -47.14
C ALA A 4 -4.87 24.83 -47.07
N SER A 5 -3.95 23.88 -47.17
CA SER A 5 -4.23 22.48 -46.93
C SER A 5 -4.61 22.33 -45.46
N SER A 6 -5.87 22.01 -45.20
CA SER A 6 -6.32 21.58 -43.89
C SER A 6 -5.61 20.25 -43.59
N THR A 7 -4.51 20.31 -42.86
CA THR A 7 -3.92 19.14 -42.22
C THR A 7 -4.96 18.62 -41.23
N SER A 8 -5.60 17.48 -41.52
CA SER A 8 -6.46 16.78 -40.61
C SER A 8 -5.63 16.50 -39.36
N ALA A 9 -5.95 17.12 -38.25
CA ALA A 9 -5.29 16.89 -36.98
C ALA A 9 -5.38 15.37 -36.66
N SER A 10 -4.25 14.68 -36.73
CA SER A 10 -4.20 13.25 -36.43
C SER A 10 -4.64 13.05 -34.97
N LYS A 11 -5.53 12.07 -34.73
CA LYS A 11 -5.95 11.75 -33.35
C LYS A 11 -4.74 11.26 -32.53
N ALA A 12 -4.69 11.64 -31.26
CA ALA A 12 -3.67 11.15 -30.33
C ALA A 12 -3.70 9.61 -30.23
N THR A 13 -2.53 8.97 -30.23
CA THR A 13 -2.37 7.51 -30.29
C THR A 13 -2.77 6.77 -29.02
N ALA A 14 -3.01 7.47 -27.91
CA ALA A 14 -3.43 6.94 -26.62
C ALA A 14 -2.46 5.91 -25.99
N ILE A 15 -1.17 5.97 -26.33
CA ILE A 15 -0.12 5.09 -25.79
C ILE A 15 0.01 5.23 -24.28
N ARG A 16 -0.18 6.44 -23.72
CA ARG A 16 -0.19 6.68 -22.26
C ARG A 16 -1.12 5.74 -21.48
N TRP A 17 -2.26 5.35 -22.06
CA TRP A 17 -3.20 4.44 -21.41
C TRP A 17 -2.70 2.99 -21.39
N ARG A 18 -1.90 2.57 -22.40
CA ARG A 18 -1.23 1.27 -22.38
C ARG A 18 -0.10 1.23 -21.35
N ILE A 19 0.66 2.31 -21.22
CA ILE A 19 1.65 2.47 -20.15
C ILE A 19 0.96 2.37 -18.79
N LEU A 20 -0.16 3.06 -18.60
CA LEU A 20 -0.96 3.00 -17.37
C LEU A 20 -1.47 1.59 -17.09
N LEU A 21 -1.93 0.86 -18.10
CA LEU A 21 -2.37 -0.52 -17.94
C LEU A 21 -1.24 -1.40 -17.39
N ILE A 22 -0.01 -1.28 -17.92
CA ILE A 22 1.14 -2.04 -17.42
C ILE A 22 1.48 -1.62 -15.99
N LEU A 23 1.40 -0.33 -15.65
CA LEU A 23 1.59 0.15 -14.27
C LEU A 23 0.52 -0.39 -13.32
N ALA A 24 -0.74 -0.42 -13.73
CA ALA A 24 -1.83 -1.01 -12.94
C ALA A 24 -1.64 -2.52 -12.75
N LEU A 25 -1.20 -3.24 -13.78
CA LEU A 25 -0.83 -4.66 -13.68
C LEU A 25 0.39 -4.87 -12.79
N ALA A 26 1.40 -3.98 -12.84
CA ALA A 26 2.54 -4.02 -11.93
C ALA A 26 2.10 -3.81 -10.47
N SER A 27 1.17 -2.87 -10.22
CA SER A 27 0.55 -2.68 -8.91
C SER A 27 -0.19 -3.93 -8.44
N PHE A 28 -0.97 -4.54 -9.31
CA PHE A 28 -1.68 -5.79 -9.03
C PHE A 28 -0.70 -6.90 -8.63
N VAL A 29 0.31 -7.17 -9.46
CA VAL A 29 1.30 -8.21 -9.20
C VAL A 29 2.10 -7.91 -7.92
N SER A 30 2.44 -6.64 -7.69
CA SER A 30 3.17 -6.25 -6.48
C SER A 30 2.41 -6.63 -5.20
N TYR A 31 1.08 -6.43 -5.18
CA TYR A 31 0.27 -6.79 -4.02
C TYR A 31 0.00 -8.29 -3.92
N VAL A 32 -0.17 -8.99 -5.04
CA VAL A 32 -0.17 -10.46 -5.03
C VAL A 32 1.09 -11.01 -4.36
N LEU A 33 2.27 -10.51 -4.74
CA LEU A 33 3.55 -10.96 -4.21
C LEU A 33 3.87 -10.42 -2.80
N ARG A 34 3.24 -9.33 -2.38
CA ARG A 34 3.37 -8.78 -1.04
C ARG A 34 2.51 -9.52 -0.03
N THR A 35 1.26 -9.82 -0.38
CA THR A 35 0.26 -10.40 0.54
C THR A 35 0.30 -11.92 0.59
N ASN A 36 0.95 -12.59 -0.36
CA ASN A 36 1.06 -14.06 -0.43
C ASN A 36 1.50 -14.68 0.89
N LEU A 37 2.45 -14.05 1.60
CA LEU A 37 2.95 -14.54 2.88
C LEU A 37 1.88 -14.53 3.97
N SER A 38 1.01 -13.50 4.00
CA SER A 38 -0.08 -13.43 4.98
C SER A 38 -1.09 -14.57 4.80
N PHE A 39 -1.35 -14.94 3.54
CA PHE A 39 -2.26 -16.06 3.20
C PHE A 39 -1.61 -17.42 3.33
N ALA A 40 -0.29 -17.51 3.29
CA ALA A 40 0.46 -18.75 3.52
C ALA A 40 0.85 -18.96 5.00
N ALA A 41 0.57 -17.98 5.88
CA ALA A 41 1.03 -17.98 7.26
C ALA A 41 0.67 -19.25 8.05
N PRO A 42 -0.58 -19.73 8.07
CA PRO A 42 -0.95 -20.92 8.84
C PRO A 42 -0.12 -22.14 8.46
N GLU A 43 -0.04 -22.42 7.15
CA GLU A 43 0.67 -23.62 6.68
C GLU A 43 2.19 -23.48 6.80
N MET A 44 2.75 -22.31 6.46
CA MET A 44 4.20 -22.09 6.61
C MET A 44 4.64 -22.18 8.06
N MET A 45 3.87 -21.63 9.00
CA MET A 45 4.19 -21.69 10.42
C MET A 45 4.15 -23.14 10.94
N ALA A 46 3.14 -23.91 10.52
CA ALA A 46 3.02 -25.33 10.88
C ALA A 46 4.17 -26.16 10.30
N ASP A 47 4.48 -26.03 9.00
CA ASP A 47 5.54 -26.76 8.30
C ASP A 47 6.93 -26.42 8.85
N LEU A 48 7.21 -25.13 9.07
CA LEU A 48 8.50 -24.64 9.54
C LEU A 48 8.64 -24.62 11.07
N GLY A 49 7.56 -24.90 11.83
CA GLY A 49 7.52 -24.91 13.27
C GLY A 49 7.80 -23.59 13.93
N LEU A 50 7.21 -22.55 13.38
CA LEU A 50 7.37 -21.21 13.86
C LEU A 50 6.22 -20.83 14.79
N SER A 51 6.55 -20.19 15.90
CA SER A 51 5.54 -19.57 16.76
C SER A 51 5.05 -18.26 16.16
N GLU A 52 3.89 -17.77 16.62
CA GLU A 52 3.33 -16.48 16.21
C GLU A 52 4.31 -15.31 16.45
N ILE A 53 5.05 -15.34 17.56
CA ILE A 53 6.07 -14.32 17.88
C ILE A 53 7.21 -14.37 16.85
N GLN A 54 7.69 -15.54 16.49
CA GLN A 54 8.74 -15.71 15.48
C GLN A 54 8.27 -15.29 14.09
N TRP A 55 6.99 -15.55 13.76
CA TRP A 55 6.37 -15.06 12.54
C TRP A 55 6.26 -13.54 12.52
N GLY A 56 5.96 -12.93 13.67
CA GLY A 56 6.00 -11.48 13.84
C GLY A 56 7.34 -10.85 13.44
N TYR A 57 8.48 -11.49 13.75
CA TYR A 57 9.80 -11.02 13.29
C TYR A 57 9.92 -11.05 11.76
N VAL A 58 9.40 -12.08 11.11
CA VAL A 58 9.40 -12.22 9.66
C VAL A 58 8.58 -11.13 8.99
N LEU A 59 7.39 -10.81 9.55
CA LEU A 59 6.53 -9.71 9.07
C LEU A 59 7.18 -8.34 9.30
N ALA A 60 7.79 -8.12 10.49
CA ALA A 60 8.49 -6.89 10.82
C ALA A 60 9.67 -6.62 9.88
N ALA A 61 10.37 -7.66 9.45
CA ALA A 61 11.50 -7.55 8.52
C ALA A 61 11.11 -6.92 7.19
N PHE A 62 9.96 -7.32 6.62
CA PHE A 62 9.45 -6.70 5.39
C PHE A 62 9.20 -5.20 5.58
N THR A 63 8.50 -4.83 6.65
CA THR A 63 8.14 -3.44 6.90
C THR A 63 9.38 -2.59 7.20
N ALA A 64 10.39 -3.16 7.88
CA ALA A 64 11.67 -2.49 8.12
C ALA A 64 12.44 -2.22 6.81
N GLY A 65 12.56 -3.25 5.95
CA GLY A 65 13.17 -3.07 4.63
C GLY A 65 12.44 -2.02 3.79
N TYR A 66 11.11 -2.08 3.79
CA TYR A 66 10.28 -1.11 3.08
C TYR A 66 10.49 0.34 3.61
N ALA A 67 10.46 0.54 4.92
CA ALA A 67 10.61 1.86 5.54
C ALA A 67 11.99 2.47 5.24
N ILE A 68 13.07 1.67 5.35
CA ILE A 68 14.45 2.14 5.16
C ILE A 68 14.71 2.51 3.68
N PHE A 69 14.21 1.71 2.74
CA PHE A 69 14.53 1.86 1.32
C PHE A 69 13.51 2.69 0.54
N GLN A 70 12.44 3.19 1.14
CA GLN A 70 11.42 3.98 0.46
C GLN A 70 12.00 5.30 -0.09
N PHE A 71 12.71 6.06 0.73
CA PHE A 71 13.34 7.30 0.29
C PHE A 71 14.53 7.07 -0.67
N PRO A 72 15.53 6.24 -0.34
CA PRO A 72 16.61 5.94 -1.28
C PRO A 72 16.11 5.40 -2.63
N GLY A 73 15.06 4.59 -2.60
CA GLY A 73 14.46 4.02 -3.80
C GLY A 73 13.79 5.06 -4.70
N GLY A 74 13.15 6.09 -4.13
CA GLY A 74 12.64 7.23 -4.88
C GLY A 74 13.77 7.96 -5.63
N VAL A 75 14.87 8.27 -4.92
CA VAL A 75 16.05 8.91 -5.52
C VAL A 75 16.65 8.07 -6.66
N LEU A 76 16.67 6.73 -6.53
CA LEU A 76 17.11 5.85 -7.61
C LEU A 76 16.21 5.98 -8.84
N GLY A 77 14.88 6.10 -8.64
CA GLY A 77 13.92 6.33 -9.72
C GLY A 77 14.17 7.61 -10.49
N ASP A 78 14.49 8.70 -9.80
CA ASP A 78 14.80 9.98 -10.42
C ASP A 78 16.13 9.93 -11.20
N ARG A 79 17.14 9.27 -10.62
CA ARG A 79 18.49 9.20 -11.22
C ARG A 79 18.59 8.25 -12.41
N PHE A 80 17.98 7.07 -12.34
CA PHE A 80 18.14 6.01 -13.35
C PHE A 80 16.94 5.85 -14.28
N GLY A 81 15.88 6.59 -14.04
CA GLY A 81 14.62 6.56 -14.79
C GLY A 81 13.67 5.42 -14.37
N PRO A 82 12.34 5.64 -14.50
CA PRO A 82 11.33 4.66 -14.14
C PRO A 82 11.47 3.32 -14.87
N ARG A 83 11.87 3.33 -16.13
CA ARG A 83 11.98 2.11 -16.94
C ARG A 83 12.95 1.10 -16.32
N ARG A 84 14.16 1.54 -15.99
CA ARG A 84 15.19 0.66 -15.41
C ARG A 84 14.82 0.24 -14.00
N VAL A 85 14.40 1.18 -13.17
CA VAL A 85 14.16 0.92 -11.74
C VAL A 85 12.96 -0.01 -11.56
N LEU A 86 11.81 0.21 -12.23
CA LEU A 86 10.66 -0.71 -12.14
C LEU A 86 10.97 -2.10 -12.71
N THR A 87 11.83 -2.20 -13.74
CA THR A 87 12.27 -3.51 -14.25
C THR A 87 13.07 -4.27 -13.17
N VAL A 88 14.04 -3.60 -12.53
CA VAL A 88 14.85 -4.21 -11.46
C VAL A 88 13.97 -4.62 -10.27
N ILE A 89 13.01 -3.78 -9.89
CA ILE A 89 12.02 -4.10 -8.85
C ILE A 89 11.25 -5.37 -9.21
N ALA A 90 10.71 -5.46 -10.43
CA ALA A 90 9.90 -6.61 -10.86
C ALA A 90 10.71 -7.91 -10.96
N VAL A 91 11.97 -7.84 -11.42
CA VAL A 91 12.90 -8.98 -11.37
C VAL A 91 13.21 -9.37 -9.94
N GLY A 92 13.45 -8.38 -9.06
CA GLY A 92 13.70 -8.62 -7.64
C GLY A 92 12.52 -9.31 -6.95
N TRP A 93 11.28 -8.95 -7.28
CA TRP A 93 10.10 -9.65 -6.77
C TRP A 93 10.10 -11.13 -7.16
N ALA A 94 10.36 -11.43 -8.44
CA ALA A 94 10.40 -12.80 -8.93
C ALA A 94 11.46 -13.63 -8.21
N LEU A 95 12.68 -13.10 -8.14
CA LEU A 95 13.82 -13.79 -7.52
C LEU A 95 13.60 -14.02 -6.02
N LEU A 96 13.14 -12.99 -5.29
CA LEU A 96 12.96 -13.11 -3.84
C LEU A 96 11.73 -13.96 -3.49
N THR A 97 10.70 -14.00 -4.33
CA THR A 97 9.58 -14.93 -4.19
C THR A 97 10.04 -16.36 -4.41
N LEU A 98 10.88 -16.61 -5.43
CA LEU A 98 11.52 -17.90 -5.68
C LEU A 98 12.39 -18.32 -4.49
N VAL A 99 13.26 -17.43 -3.98
CA VAL A 99 14.11 -17.70 -2.82
C VAL A 99 13.28 -18.03 -1.58
N THR A 100 12.11 -17.36 -1.39
CA THR A 100 11.20 -17.70 -0.30
C THR A 100 10.71 -19.16 -0.39
N ALA A 101 10.36 -19.63 -1.60
CA ALA A 101 9.93 -21.02 -1.82
C ALA A 101 11.03 -22.04 -1.52
N LEU A 102 12.30 -21.65 -1.69
CA LEU A 102 13.47 -22.50 -1.50
C LEU A 102 14.00 -22.51 -0.06
N VAL A 103 13.38 -21.79 0.88
CA VAL A 103 13.79 -21.84 2.29
C VAL A 103 13.62 -23.27 2.81
N PRO A 104 14.73 -23.90 3.33
CA PRO A 104 14.68 -25.27 3.78
C PRO A 104 13.77 -25.48 5.00
N GLY A 105 13.23 -26.68 5.13
CA GLY A 105 12.43 -27.07 6.28
C GLY A 105 13.29 -27.50 7.47
N ARG A 106 12.63 -27.98 8.54
CA ARG A 106 13.24 -28.41 9.82
C ARG A 106 14.19 -29.60 9.68
N GLU A 107 14.06 -30.38 8.62
CA GLU A 107 14.93 -31.51 8.39
C GLU A 107 16.37 -31.09 8.04
N ALA A 108 16.53 -29.91 7.43
CA ALA A 108 17.81 -29.40 6.97
C ALA A 108 18.39 -28.31 7.86
N PHE A 109 17.52 -27.48 8.48
CA PHE A 109 17.94 -26.30 9.23
C PHE A 109 17.31 -26.25 10.62
N SER A 110 18.05 -25.66 11.58
CA SER A 110 17.49 -25.30 12.88
C SER A 110 16.45 -24.17 12.72
N THR A 111 15.49 -24.12 13.64
CA THR A 111 14.45 -23.05 13.66
C THR A 111 15.06 -21.66 13.63
N THR A 112 16.17 -21.43 14.34
CA THR A 112 16.88 -20.14 14.34
C THR A 112 17.39 -19.76 12.95
N LEU A 113 17.95 -20.71 12.22
CA LEU A 113 18.47 -20.48 10.86
C LEU A 113 17.33 -20.26 9.85
N ILE A 114 16.21 -20.97 10.01
CA ILE A 114 15.00 -20.76 9.20
C ILE A 114 14.46 -19.34 9.41
N ILE A 115 14.36 -18.89 10.66
CA ILE A 115 13.91 -17.52 10.99
C ILE A 115 14.86 -16.49 10.40
N ALA A 116 16.18 -16.68 10.54
CA ALA A 116 17.17 -15.76 9.99
C ALA A 116 17.09 -15.67 8.47
N ALA A 117 16.91 -16.80 7.78
CA ALA A 117 16.74 -16.87 6.34
C ALA A 117 15.46 -16.15 5.88
N LEU A 118 14.32 -16.45 6.51
CA LEU A 118 13.05 -15.78 6.21
C LEU A 118 13.13 -14.28 6.51
N PHE A 119 13.72 -13.89 7.64
CA PHE A 119 13.94 -12.50 8.00
C PHE A 119 14.74 -11.76 6.92
N GLY A 120 15.88 -12.31 6.52
CA GLY A 120 16.74 -11.74 5.48
C GLY A 120 16.03 -11.60 4.15
N VAL A 121 15.36 -12.66 3.70
CA VAL A 121 14.59 -12.64 2.44
C VAL A 121 13.46 -11.61 2.52
N ARG A 122 12.69 -11.57 3.60
CA ARG A 122 11.57 -10.63 3.76
C ARG A 122 12.03 -9.18 3.87
N PHE A 123 13.15 -8.93 4.53
CA PHE A 123 13.78 -7.61 4.55
C PHE A 123 14.14 -7.14 3.12
N LEU A 124 14.77 -8.01 2.33
CA LEU A 124 15.11 -7.71 0.93
C LEU A 124 13.84 -7.53 0.07
N VAL A 125 12.80 -8.35 0.27
CA VAL A 125 11.50 -8.16 -0.40
C VAL A 125 10.94 -6.77 -0.08
N GLY A 126 10.98 -6.35 1.19
CA GLY A 126 10.56 -5.01 1.60
C GLY A 126 11.38 -3.90 0.95
N ALA A 127 12.70 -4.03 0.95
CA ALA A 127 13.62 -3.08 0.34
C ALA A 127 13.36 -2.90 -1.17
N VAL A 128 13.12 -4.02 -1.89
CA VAL A 128 12.84 -4.00 -3.33
C VAL A 128 11.42 -3.47 -3.62
N HIS A 129 10.45 -3.67 -2.73
CA HIS A 129 9.09 -3.13 -2.88
C HIS A 129 9.01 -1.62 -2.63
N ALA A 130 9.89 -1.08 -1.78
CA ALA A 130 9.80 0.28 -1.29
C ALA A 130 9.71 1.35 -2.40
N PRO A 131 10.49 1.29 -3.51
CA PRO A 131 10.49 2.33 -4.52
C PRO A 131 9.29 2.31 -5.48
N ILE A 132 8.47 1.26 -5.47
CA ILE A 132 7.46 1.07 -6.54
C ILE A 132 6.54 2.29 -6.71
N PHE A 133 5.96 2.80 -5.62
CA PHE A 133 5.01 3.90 -5.71
C PHE A 133 5.64 5.24 -6.11
N PRO A 134 6.76 5.67 -5.49
CA PRO A 134 7.47 6.86 -5.96
C PRO A 134 7.80 6.80 -7.45
N VAL A 135 8.32 5.67 -7.92
CA VAL A 135 8.75 5.51 -9.32
C VAL A 135 7.56 5.40 -10.28
N MET A 136 6.47 4.74 -9.89
CA MET A 136 5.22 4.74 -10.66
C MET A 136 4.63 6.14 -10.79
N ASN A 137 4.58 6.89 -9.69
CA ASN A 137 4.08 8.26 -9.69
C ASN A 137 4.92 9.15 -10.62
N ALA A 138 6.26 9.04 -10.55
CA ALA A 138 7.15 9.74 -11.46
C ALA A 138 6.89 9.39 -12.94
N SER A 139 6.61 8.11 -13.25
CA SER A 139 6.22 7.68 -14.59
C SER A 139 4.88 8.30 -15.02
N ILE A 140 3.86 8.28 -14.16
CA ILE A 140 2.54 8.85 -14.47
C ILE A 140 2.63 10.35 -14.73
N VAL A 141 3.41 11.09 -13.94
CA VAL A 141 3.63 12.53 -14.14
C VAL A 141 4.25 12.85 -15.48
N ARG A 142 5.16 12.01 -15.99
CA ARG A 142 5.78 12.17 -17.32
C ARG A 142 4.84 11.84 -18.49
N TRP A 143 3.95 10.85 -18.30
CA TRP A 143 3.08 10.33 -19.35
C TRP A 143 1.71 10.98 -19.45
N PHE A 144 1.29 11.74 -18.43
CA PHE A 144 -0.03 12.38 -18.40
C PHE A 144 0.08 13.88 -18.21
N PRO A 145 -0.82 14.66 -18.85
CA PRO A 145 -0.80 16.13 -18.77
C PRO A 145 -1.05 16.62 -17.36
N VAL A 146 -0.48 17.78 -17.03
CA VAL A 146 -0.74 18.48 -15.76
C VAL A 146 -2.24 18.69 -15.55
N GLY A 147 -2.72 18.42 -14.36
CA GLY A 147 -4.15 18.47 -14.01
C GLY A 147 -4.95 17.23 -14.44
N GLY A 148 -4.30 16.20 -15.05
CA GLY A 148 -4.93 14.93 -15.42
C GLY A 148 -4.33 13.71 -14.71
N TRP A 149 -3.67 13.87 -13.57
CA TRP A 149 -2.94 12.79 -12.88
C TRP A 149 -3.81 11.97 -11.92
N ALA A 150 -4.89 12.57 -11.37
CA ALA A 150 -5.70 11.91 -10.34
C ALA A 150 -6.31 10.58 -10.82
N LEU A 151 -6.89 10.56 -12.02
CA LEU A 151 -7.47 9.34 -12.58
C LEU A 151 -6.41 8.25 -12.85
N PRO A 152 -5.26 8.50 -13.51
CA PRO A 152 -4.19 7.53 -13.66
C PRO A 152 -3.65 6.98 -12.34
N LEU A 153 -3.44 7.83 -11.33
CA LEU A 153 -2.99 7.41 -10.00
C LEU A 153 -4.04 6.53 -9.31
N GLY A 154 -5.32 6.90 -9.42
CA GLY A 154 -6.43 6.11 -8.88
C GLY A 154 -6.54 4.73 -9.54
N LEU A 155 -6.43 4.66 -10.88
CA LEU A 155 -6.47 3.40 -11.62
C LEU A 155 -5.27 2.50 -11.27
N ALA A 156 -4.07 3.08 -11.16
CA ALA A 156 -2.90 2.34 -10.71
C ALA A 156 -3.08 1.81 -9.28
N SER A 157 -3.65 2.61 -8.37
CA SER A 157 -3.96 2.18 -7.01
C SER A 157 -5.05 1.11 -6.93
N THR A 158 -6.03 1.12 -7.84
CA THR A 158 -7.03 0.05 -7.93
C THR A 158 -6.37 -1.31 -8.18
N GLY A 159 -5.29 -1.36 -8.95
CA GLY A 159 -4.49 -2.56 -9.16
C GLY A 159 -4.04 -3.22 -7.85
N LEU A 160 -3.62 -2.43 -6.85
CA LEU A 160 -3.20 -2.92 -5.54
C LEU A 160 -4.30 -3.70 -4.84
N THR A 161 -5.47 -3.09 -4.74
CA THR A 161 -6.62 -3.67 -4.04
C THR A 161 -7.07 -4.95 -4.71
N LEU A 162 -7.15 -4.94 -6.05
CA LEU A 162 -7.49 -6.13 -6.84
C LEU A 162 -6.43 -7.23 -6.70
N GLY A 163 -5.14 -6.86 -6.60
CA GLY A 163 -4.04 -7.79 -6.35
C GLY A 163 -4.16 -8.48 -4.98
N GLY A 164 -4.45 -7.70 -3.93
CA GLY A 164 -4.70 -8.25 -2.59
C GLY A 164 -5.93 -9.18 -2.55
N ALA A 165 -7.04 -8.77 -3.18
CA ALA A 165 -8.25 -9.58 -3.28
C ALA A 165 -8.03 -10.88 -4.07
N ALA A 166 -7.30 -10.82 -5.19
CA ALA A 166 -6.97 -11.99 -5.99
C ALA A 166 -6.04 -12.96 -5.24
N ALA A 167 -5.02 -12.44 -4.55
CA ALA A 167 -4.12 -13.26 -3.75
C ALA A 167 -4.83 -13.97 -2.61
N ALA A 168 -5.80 -13.32 -1.97
CA ALA A 168 -6.59 -13.88 -0.89
C ALA A 168 -7.36 -15.16 -1.30
N ILE A 169 -7.78 -15.24 -2.55
CA ILE A 169 -8.45 -16.42 -3.11
C ILE A 169 -7.41 -17.40 -3.70
N ALA A 170 -6.53 -16.91 -4.55
CA ALA A 170 -5.64 -17.76 -5.35
C ALA A 170 -4.59 -18.48 -4.49
N VAL A 171 -4.00 -17.81 -3.50
CA VAL A 171 -2.92 -18.39 -2.69
C VAL A 171 -3.42 -19.57 -1.86
N PRO A 172 -4.49 -19.46 -1.04
CA PRO A 172 -5.00 -20.60 -0.29
C PRO A 172 -5.47 -21.77 -1.16
N LEU A 173 -6.07 -21.48 -2.34
CA LEU A 173 -6.49 -22.53 -3.29
C LEU A 173 -5.29 -23.34 -3.81
N VAL A 174 -4.20 -22.66 -4.19
CA VAL A 174 -2.98 -23.36 -4.64
C VAL A 174 -2.34 -24.11 -3.50
N ILE A 175 -2.31 -23.52 -2.30
CA ILE A 175 -1.75 -24.14 -1.09
C ILE A 175 -2.49 -25.45 -0.76
N ALA A 176 -3.82 -25.42 -0.78
CA ALA A 176 -4.65 -26.60 -0.46
C ALA A 176 -4.41 -27.79 -1.41
N GLY A 177 -4.05 -27.51 -2.68
CA GLY A 177 -3.77 -28.58 -3.64
C GLY A 177 -2.30 -29.03 -3.74
N PHE A 178 -1.37 -28.09 -3.51
CA PHE A 178 0.04 -28.28 -3.86
C PHE A 178 1.05 -27.83 -2.78
N GLY A 179 0.56 -27.27 -1.67
CA GLY A 179 1.38 -26.75 -0.60
C GLY A 179 1.96 -25.34 -0.89
N TRP A 180 2.45 -24.69 0.16
CA TRP A 180 2.89 -23.29 0.10
C TRP A 180 4.10 -23.06 -0.81
N ARG A 181 5.04 -24.03 -0.89
CA ARG A 181 6.22 -23.90 -1.76
C ARG A 181 5.84 -23.77 -3.23
N ILE A 182 4.93 -24.61 -3.69
CA ILE A 182 4.43 -24.56 -5.07
C ILE A 182 3.64 -23.27 -5.33
N ALA A 183 2.89 -22.77 -4.34
CA ALA A 183 2.20 -21.49 -4.48
C ALA A 183 3.19 -20.34 -4.74
N PHE A 184 4.30 -20.28 -4.01
CA PHE A 184 5.34 -19.26 -4.25
C PHE A 184 6.05 -19.46 -5.58
N LEU A 185 6.37 -20.71 -5.96
CA LEU A 185 6.96 -21.03 -7.28
C LEU A 185 6.05 -20.59 -8.43
N ALA A 186 4.75 -20.81 -8.31
CA ALA A 186 3.76 -20.43 -9.33
C ALA A 186 3.59 -18.89 -9.44
N LEU A 187 3.79 -18.16 -8.34
CA LEU A 187 3.67 -16.71 -8.32
C LEU A 187 4.94 -16.00 -8.80
N ALA A 188 6.12 -16.57 -8.61
CA ALA A 188 7.38 -15.96 -8.97
C ALA A 188 7.46 -15.49 -10.45
N PRO A 189 6.99 -16.25 -11.46
CA PRO A 189 6.99 -15.81 -12.85
C PRO A 189 6.21 -14.52 -13.13
N LEU A 190 5.21 -14.16 -12.30
CA LEU A 190 4.43 -12.93 -12.49
C LEU A 190 5.32 -11.68 -12.46
N GLY A 191 6.31 -11.66 -11.57
CA GLY A 191 7.30 -10.57 -11.53
C GLY A 191 8.11 -10.46 -12.82
N LEU A 192 8.56 -11.60 -13.38
CA LEU A 192 9.29 -11.61 -14.66
C LEU A 192 8.42 -11.18 -15.83
N LEU A 193 7.16 -11.59 -15.87
CA LEU A 193 6.21 -11.15 -16.91
C LEU A 193 6.04 -9.63 -16.89
N ILE A 194 5.89 -9.04 -15.72
CA ILE A 194 5.84 -7.57 -15.59
C ILE A 194 7.16 -6.93 -16.00
N ALA A 195 8.31 -7.50 -15.58
CA ALA A 195 9.62 -6.98 -15.95
C ALA A 195 9.81 -6.94 -17.47
N VAL A 196 9.47 -8.03 -18.17
CA VAL A 196 9.57 -8.14 -19.62
C VAL A 196 8.61 -7.17 -20.32
N ALA A 197 7.33 -7.17 -19.92
CA ALA A 197 6.32 -6.28 -20.48
C ALA A 197 6.71 -4.80 -20.34
N TRP A 198 7.16 -4.43 -19.13
CA TRP A 198 7.60 -3.07 -18.84
C TRP A 198 8.87 -2.69 -19.60
N TRP A 199 9.90 -3.53 -19.60
CA TRP A 199 11.15 -3.27 -20.28
C TRP A 199 10.99 -3.09 -21.80
N TRP A 200 10.18 -3.90 -22.41
CA TRP A 200 9.99 -3.83 -23.85
C TRP A 200 9.11 -2.67 -24.28
N TYR A 201 8.02 -2.47 -23.57
CA TYR A 201 7.01 -1.51 -24.01
C TYR A 201 7.24 -0.09 -23.48
N SER A 202 7.69 0.09 -22.25
CA SER A 202 7.82 1.43 -21.66
C SER A 202 9.04 2.19 -22.17
N ARG A 203 8.96 3.52 -22.07
CA ARG A 203 10.06 4.46 -22.21
C ARG A 203 9.99 5.45 -21.07
N ASP A 204 11.13 6.06 -20.70
CA ASP A 204 11.16 7.06 -19.64
C ASP A 204 10.43 8.33 -20.06
N GLU A 205 10.61 8.72 -21.34
CA GLU A 205 9.94 9.90 -21.89
C GLU A 205 8.97 9.50 -23.02
N PRO A 206 7.78 10.16 -23.10
CA PRO A 206 6.84 9.92 -24.19
C PRO A 206 7.42 10.15 -25.59
N ALA A 207 8.38 11.09 -25.71
CA ALA A 207 9.04 11.40 -26.98
C ALA A 207 9.91 10.26 -27.52
N ASP A 208 10.42 9.39 -26.65
CA ASP A 208 11.28 8.27 -27.02
C ASP A 208 10.49 7.03 -27.44
N HIS A 209 9.16 7.08 -27.33
CA HIS A 209 8.32 5.93 -27.64
C HIS A 209 7.91 5.93 -29.12
N PRO A 210 8.28 4.89 -29.92
CA PRO A 210 8.12 4.90 -31.37
C PRO A 210 6.66 4.98 -31.85
N ALA A 211 5.70 4.61 -31.01
CA ALA A 211 4.28 4.62 -31.36
C ALA A 211 3.53 5.89 -30.89
N VAL A 212 4.19 6.83 -30.23
CA VAL A 212 3.60 8.10 -29.81
C VAL A 212 3.65 9.08 -30.99
N ASN A 213 2.49 9.59 -31.39
CA ASN A 213 2.42 10.59 -32.43
C ASN A 213 2.51 12.02 -31.87
N THR A 214 2.73 12.99 -32.78
CA THR A 214 2.86 14.41 -32.44
C THR A 214 1.65 14.93 -31.65
N ALA A 215 0.44 14.51 -32.03
CA ALA A 215 -0.79 14.95 -31.37
C ALA A 215 -0.87 14.47 -29.91
N GLU A 216 -0.43 13.26 -29.59
CA GLU A 216 -0.35 12.78 -28.20
C GLU A 216 0.75 13.51 -27.43
N LEU A 217 1.89 13.74 -28.04
CA LEU A 217 3.00 14.47 -27.44
C LEU A 217 2.62 15.92 -27.11
N GLU A 218 1.93 16.59 -28.01
CA GLU A 218 1.40 17.95 -27.79
C GLU A 218 0.36 17.95 -26.66
N LEU A 219 -0.52 16.95 -26.60
CA LEU A 219 -1.51 16.82 -25.53
C LEU A 219 -0.84 16.65 -24.16
N ILE A 220 0.23 15.86 -24.08
CA ILE A 220 0.98 15.66 -22.82
C ILE A 220 1.73 16.95 -22.45
N ARG A 221 2.46 17.56 -23.39
CA ARG A 221 3.32 18.73 -23.15
C ARG A 221 2.56 20.05 -23.09
N GLY A 222 1.45 20.18 -23.80
CA GLY A 222 0.72 21.46 -23.95
C GLY A 222 0.18 22.02 -22.64
N ARG A 223 0.04 21.20 -21.60
CA ARG A 223 -0.33 21.61 -20.24
C ARG A 223 0.86 21.61 -19.25
N GLN A 224 2.01 21.07 -19.61
CA GLN A 224 3.20 21.05 -18.73
C GLN A 224 3.87 22.42 -18.59
N ARG A 225 3.65 23.34 -19.53
CA ARG A 225 4.21 24.72 -19.49
C ARG A 225 3.61 25.62 -18.41
N VAL A 226 2.62 25.18 -17.65
CA VAL A 226 1.90 25.99 -16.63
C VAL A 226 2.35 25.65 -15.20
N GLY A 227 3.32 24.79 -15.02
CA GLY A 227 3.77 24.41 -13.70
C GLY A 227 5.25 24.04 -13.67
N ASP A 228 6.12 25.06 -13.71
CA ASP A 228 7.45 24.87 -13.14
C ASP A 228 7.22 24.37 -11.69
N THR A 229 7.57 23.13 -11.46
CA THR A 229 7.70 22.59 -10.10
C THR A 229 8.65 23.54 -9.38
N VAL A 230 8.12 24.33 -8.45
CA VAL A 230 8.96 25.09 -7.53
C VAL A 230 9.66 24.02 -6.69
N GLU A 231 10.81 23.54 -7.18
CA GLU A 231 11.79 22.90 -6.34
C GLU A 231 12.13 23.92 -5.27
N SER A 232 11.76 23.62 -4.06
CA SER A 232 12.22 24.40 -2.93
C SER A 232 13.72 24.10 -2.78
N ASP A 233 14.55 25.01 -3.25
CA ASP A 233 16.03 24.99 -3.14
C ASP A 233 16.53 25.06 -1.67
N GLU A 234 15.69 24.85 -0.67
CA GLU A 234 16.09 24.80 0.73
C GLU A 234 16.44 23.38 1.17
N PRO A 235 17.74 23.03 1.28
CA PRO A 235 18.18 21.66 1.62
C PRO A 235 17.72 21.16 3.00
N LEU A 236 17.13 22.01 3.83
CA LEU A 236 16.72 21.71 5.21
C LEU A 236 15.21 21.90 5.48
N ALA A 237 14.40 22.12 4.45
CA ALA A 237 12.96 22.31 4.60
C ALA A 237 12.27 21.13 5.34
N TRP A 238 12.74 19.90 5.14
CA TRP A 238 12.22 18.71 5.84
C TRP A 238 12.42 18.75 7.37
N LEU A 239 13.47 19.43 7.88
CA LEU A 239 13.65 19.59 9.34
C LEU A 239 12.60 20.51 9.96
N ARG A 240 12.11 21.53 9.23
CA ARG A 240 11.00 22.37 9.69
C ARG A 240 9.72 21.55 9.76
N VAL A 241 9.48 20.72 8.74
CA VAL A 241 8.32 19.81 8.69
C VAL A 241 8.32 18.83 9.87
N LEU A 242 9.50 18.23 10.19
CA LEU A 242 9.67 17.34 11.34
C LEU A 242 9.41 18.01 12.69
N LYS A 243 9.64 19.32 12.82
CA LYS A 243 9.41 20.08 14.05
C LYS A 243 8.00 20.67 14.15
N ASN A 244 7.23 20.61 13.06
CA ASN A 244 5.89 21.15 13.04
C ASN A 244 4.94 20.28 13.83
N ARG A 245 4.24 20.88 14.82
CA ARG A 245 3.33 20.18 15.72
C ARG A 245 2.17 19.50 14.96
N ASP A 246 1.60 20.18 13.97
CA ASP A 246 0.43 19.66 13.26
C ASP A 246 0.81 18.46 12.38
N VAL A 247 2.02 18.45 11.78
CA VAL A 247 2.57 17.31 11.05
C VAL A 247 2.85 16.14 11.99
N LEU A 248 3.42 16.37 13.18
CA LEU A 248 3.66 15.31 14.16
C LEU A 248 2.36 14.71 14.69
N MET A 249 1.34 15.54 15.00
CA MET A 249 0.03 15.04 15.42
C MET A 249 -0.66 14.25 14.31
N LEU A 250 -0.54 14.70 13.06
CA LEU A 250 -1.02 13.98 11.89
C LEU A 250 -0.32 12.64 11.72
N MET A 251 1.01 12.60 11.85
CA MET A 251 1.80 11.38 11.82
C MET A 251 1.35 10.38 12.89
N LEU A 252 1.17 10.82 14.14
CA LEU A 252 0.72 9.95 15.24
C LEU A 252 -0.71 9.44 15.02
N SER A 253 -1.61 10.28 14.50
CA SER A 253 -2.96 9.90 14.15
C SER A 253 -2.98 8.84 13.04
N TYR A 254 -2.24 9.06 11.95
CA TYR A 254 -2.15 8.13 10.83
C TYR A 254 -1.44 6.83 11.22
N SER A 255 -0.41 6.90 12.08
CA SER A 255 0.23 5.72 12.66
C SER A 255 -0.77 4.86 13.44
N SER A 256 -1.63 5.51 14.22
CA SER A 256 -2.68 4.82 14.98
C SER A 256 -3.70 4.12 14.08
N MET A 257 -4.13 4.76 12.99
CA MET A 257 -4.96 4.13 11.95
C MET A 257 -4.24 2.94 11.32
N ASN A 258 -2.96 3.08 11.03
CA ASN A 258 -2.18 2.01 10.42
C ASN A 258 -1.95 0.82 11.35
N PHE A 259 -1.98 0.99 12.68
CA PHE A 259 -1.98 -0.13 13.59
C PHE A 259 -3.21 -1.04 13.35
N VAL A 260 -4.40 -0.44 13.20
CA VAL A 260 -5.63 -1.18 12.87
C VAL A 260 -5.51 -1.82 11.48
N PHE A 261 -5.01 -1.08 10.50
CA PHE A 261 -4.76 -1.60 9.15
C PHE A 261 -3.88 -2.85 9.19
N TYR A 262 -2.75 -2.82 9.91
CA TYR A 262 -1.81 -3.94 9.97
C TYR A 262 -2.33 -5.14 10.77
N ILE A 263 -3.23 -4.97 11.76
CA ILE A 263 -3.94 -6.10 12.36
C ILE A 263 -4.67 -6.89 11.27
N VAL A 264 -5.44 -6.19 10.45
CA VAL A 264 -6.24 -6.82 9.41
C VAL A 264 -5.35 -7.33 8.26
N PHE A 265 -4.35 -6.56 7.86
CA PHE A 265 -3.44 -6.92 6.77
C PHE A 265 -2.59 -8.16 7.06
N ASN A 266 -2.02 -8.25 8.27
CA ASN A 266 -1.07 -9.31 8.61
C ASN A 266 -1.74 -10.54 9.25
N TRP A 267 -2.80 -10.32 10.04
CA TRP A 267 -3.29 -11.32 10.98
C TRP A 267 -4.73 -11.77 10.72
N PHE A 268 -5.51 -11.07 9.90
CA PHE A 268 -6.92 -11.40 9.68
C PHE A 268 -7.12 -12.80 9.11
N PHE A 269 -6.38 -13.16 8.06
CA PHE A 269 -6.47 -14.50 7.47
C PHE A 269 -6.06 -15.59 8.47
N TYR A 270 -4.93 -15.38 9.16
CA TYR A 270 -4.48 -16.28 10.23
C TYR A 270 -5.54 -16.44 11.32
N TYR A 271 -6.12 -15.33 11.78
CA TYR A 271 -7.19 -15.34 12.77
C TYR A 271 -8.43 -16.11 12.33
N LEU A 272 -8.82 -15.99 11.06
CA LEU A 272 -9.95 -16.76 10.51
C LEU A 272 -9.67 -18.27 10.54
N VAL A 273 -8.46 -18.69 10.13
CA VAL A 273 -8.10 -20.11 10.01
C VAL A 273 -7.82 -20.72 11.39
N GLU A 274 -6.93 -20.13 12.18
CA GLU A 274 -6.39 -20.75 13.39
C GLU A 274 -7.23 -20.45 14.65
N VAL A 275 -7.97 -19.34 14.67
CA VAL A 275 -8.72 -18.93 15.87
C VAL A 275 -10.23 -19.11 15.70
N ARG A 276 -10.72 -18.89 14.49
CA ARG A 276 -12.14 -19.05 14.16
C ARG A 276 -12.46 -20.35 13.42
N GLU A 277 -11.44 -21.16 13.13
CA GLU A 277 -11.55 -22.50 12.54
C GLU A 277 -12.26 -22.56 11.18
N PHE A 278 -12.16 -21.45 10.40
CA PHE A 278 -12.67 -21.46 9.03
C PHE A 278 -11.74 -22.29 8.13
N ALA A 279 -12.30 -22.97 7.13
CA ALA A 279 -11.51 -23.56 6.07
C ALA A 279 -10.69 -22.45 5.37
N ALA A 280 -9.44 -22.74 5.01
CA ALA A 280 -8.56 -21.76 4.40
C ALA A 280 -9.13 -21.15 3.10
N THR A 281 -9.89 -21.93 2.33
CA THR A 281 -10.61 -21.46 1.13
C THR A 281 -11.68 -20.43 1.47
N ASP A 282 -12.49 -20.68 2.49
CA ASP A 282 -13.54 -19.75 2.92
C ASP A 282 -12.95 -18.47 3.52
N ALA A 283 -11.89 -18.61 4.34
CA ALA A 283 -11.11 -17.50 4.85
C ALA A 283 -10.52 -16.64 3.72
N GLY A 284 -10.13 -17.27 2.60
CA GLY A 284 -9.67 -16.59 1.39
C GLY A 284 -10.75 -15.72 0.75
N PHE A 285 -11.96 -16.25 0.55
CA PHE A 285 -13.09 -15.48 0.02
C PHE A 285 -13.48 -14.32 0.95
N ILE A 286 -13.51 -14.55 2.25
CA ILE A 286 -13.77 -13.53 3.27
C ILE A 286 -12.71 -12.43 3.20
N SER A 287 -11.44 -12.79 3.12
CA SER A 287 -10.34 -11.84 3.00
C SER A 287 -10.38 -11.07 1.68
N SER A 288 -10.81 -11.69 0.59
CA SER A 288 -11.04 -10.99 -0.68
C SER A 288 -12.15 -9.94 -0.55
N ALA A 289 -13.29 -10.30 0.08
CA ALA A 289 -14.38 -9.36 0.34
C ALA A 289 -13.91 -8.18 1.22
N GLN A 290 -13.03 -8.42 2.18
CA GLN A 290 -12.40 -7.37 2.99
C GLN A 290 -11.61 -6.38 2.14
N TRP A 291 -10.79 -6.85 1.20
CA TRP A 291 -10.03 -5.98 0.30
C TRP A 291 -10.95 -5.11 -0.58
N ILE A 292 -12.02 -5.72 -1.13
CA ILE A 292 -13.02 -5.00 -1.93
C ILE A 292 -13.75 -3.96 -1.08
N ALA A 293 -14.14 -4.31 0.16
CA ALA A 293 -14.74 -3.39 1.10
C ALA A 293 -13.80 -2.22 1.42
N GLY A 294 -12.50 -2.48 1.61
CA GLY A 294 -11.49 -1.45 1.81
C GLY A 294 -11.39 -0.47 0.64
N ALA A 295 -11.40 -0.98 -0.60
CA ALA A 295 -11.41 -0.12 -1.79
C ALA A 295 -12.63 0.79 -1.84
N ALA A 296 -13.81 0.25 -1.55
CA ALA A 296 -15.05 1.03 -1.49
C ALA A 296 -14.99 2.10 -0.39
N GLY A 297 -14.42 1.75 0.78
CA GLY A 297 -14.18 2.68 1.87
C GLY A 297 -13.27 3.84 1.47
N ALA A 298 -12.13 3.55 0.86
CA ALA A 298 -11.17 4.56 0.42
C ALA A 298 -11.78 5.52 -0.62
N ALA A 299 -12.52 5.00 -1.60
CA ALA A 299 -13.21 5.81 -2.61
C ALA A 299 -14.28 6.72 -1.99
N LEU A 300 -15.10 6.16 -1.10
CA LEU A 300 -16.13 6.92 -0.38
C LEU A 300 -15.51 8.00 0.53
N GLY A 301 -14.42 7.66 1.20
CA GLY A 301 -13.71 8.58 2.12
C GLY A 301 -13.15 9.80 1.41
N GLY A 302 -12.51 9.61 0.25
CA GLY A 302 -12.02 10.70 -0.58
C GLY A 302 -13.16 11.61 -1.04
N TRP A 303 -14.22 11.03 -1.62
CA TRP A 303 -15.40 11.80 -2.05
C TRP A 303 -16.07 12.57 -0.90
N LEU A 304 -16.22 11.91 0.26
CA LEU A 304 -16.82 12.53 1.44
C LEU A 304 -15.97 13.69 1.97
N CYS A 305 -14.64 13.50 2.00
CA CYS A 305 -13.69 14.54 2.41
C CYS A 305 -13.82 15.78 1.53
N ASP A 306 -13.78 15.63 0.20
CA ASP A 306 -13.91 16.74 -0.75
C ASP A 306 -15.22 17.50 -0.55
N ARG A 307 -16.33 16.76 -0.39
CA ARG A 307 -17.66 17.37 -0.18
C ARG A 307 -17.78 18.10 1.15
N LEU A 308 -17.20 17.55 2.21
CA LEU A 308 -17.19 18.17 3.54
C LEU A 308 -16.23 19.36 3.61
N CYS A 309 -15.08 19.30 2.96
CA CYS A 309 -14.15 20.43 2.85
C CYS A 309 -14.79 21.63 2.18
N GLY A 310 -15.60 21.40 1.13
CA GLY A 310 -16.37 22.46 0.46
C GLY A 310 -17.46 23.10 1.33
N ARG A 311 -17.98 22.40 2.37
CA ARG A 311 -19.06 22.88 3.24
C ARG A 311 -18.59 23.39 4.60
N LEU A 312 -17.61 22.74 5.20
CA LEU A 312 -17.16 22.95 6.59
C LEU A 312 -15.75 23.56 6.68
N GLY A 313 -15.11 23.81 5.53
CA GLY A 313 -13.71 24.20 5.44
C GLY A 313 -12.75 23.03 5.66
N LEU A 314 -11.46 23.22 5.32
CA LEU A 314 -10.44 22.18 5.33
C LEU A 314 -10.30 21.49 6.70
N ARG A 315 -10.30 22.27 7.78
CA ARG A 315 -10.09 21.76 9.14
C ARG A 315 -11.13 20.70 9.54
N TRP A 316 -12.41 21.00 9.40
CA TRP A 316 -13.48 20.09 9.80
C TRP A 316 -13.85 19.10 8.71
N GLY A 317 -13.71 19.50 7.44
CA GLY A 317 -13.95 18.62 6.30
C GLY A 317 -13.05 17.40 6.27
N CYS A 318 -11.77 17.56 6.61
CA CYS A 318 -10.84 16.43 6.72
C CYS A 318 -11.00 15.64 8.03
N ARG A 319 -11.32 16.32 9.15
CA ARG A 319 -11.43 15.67 10.47
C ARG A 319 -12.63 14.75 10.60
N TRP A 320 -13.81 15.17 10.13
CA TRP A 320 -15.03 14.41 10.35
C TRP A 320 -14.98 13.00 9.77
N PRO A 321 -14.53 12.78 8.52
CA PRO A 321 -14.40 11.41 8.00
C PRO A 321 -13.47 10.55 8.85
N VAL A 322 -12.33 11.12 9.31
CA VAL A 322 -11.37 10.40 10.15
C VAL A 322 -11.98 10.03 11.50
N ILE A 323 -12.66 10.95 12.17
CA ILE A 323 -13.29 10.67 13.47
C ILE A 323 -14.33 9.56 13.33
N VAL A 324 -15.23 9.68 12.35
CA VAL A 324 -16.29 8.69 12.12
C VAL A 324 -15.69 7.34 11.71
N GLY A 325 -14.75 7.34 10.78
CA GLY A 325 -14.10 6.11 10.30
C GLY A 325 -13.35 5.38 11.42
N MET A 326 -12.57 6.11 12.23
CA MET A 326 -11.83 5.52 13.36
C MET A 326 -12.76 5.05 14.49
N ALA A 327 -13.81 5.82 14.81
CA ALA A 327 -14.80 5.41 15.84
C ALA A 327 -15.56 4.16 15.40
N ALA A 328 -16.01 4.10 14.15
CA ALA A 328 -16.65 2.92 13.58
C ALA A 328 -15.69 1.72 13.57
N SER A 329 -14.41 1.92 13.15
CA SER A 329 -13.40 0.87 13.18
C SER A 329 -13.16 0.33 14.59
N ALA A 330 -13.07 1.21 15.61
CA ALA A 330 -12.92 0.80 17.00
C ALA A 330 -14.10 -0.05 17.48
N ALA A 331 -15.32 0.40 17.24
CA ALA A 331 -16.54 -0.31 17.65
C ALA A 331 -16.63 -1.68 16.96
N LEU A 332 -16.37 -1.72 15.63
CA LEU A 332 -16.44 -2.95 14.84
C LEU A 332 -15.31 -3.94 15.21
N LEU A 333 -14.11 -3.46 15.56
CA LEU A 333 -13.05 -4.30 16.10
C LEU A 333 -13.47 -4.98 17.40
N LEU A 334 -14.08 -4.24 18.31
CA LEU A 334 -14.59 -4.81 19.58
C LEU A 334 -15.69 -5.83 19.30
N VAL A 335 -16.65 -5.54 18.41
CA VAL A 335 -17.66 -6.52 18.01
C VAL A 335 -16.99 -7.76 17.39
N GLY A 336 -16.05 -7.59 16.48
CA GLY A 336 -15.33 -8.68 15.82
C GLY A 336 -14.50 -9.54 16.79
N ALA A 337 -13.94 -8.92 17.83
CA ALA A 337 -13.12 -9.60 18.83
C ALA A 337 -13.98 -10.38 19.84
N PHE A 338 -15.08 -9.78 20.36
CA PHE A 338 -15.83 -10.32 21.48
C PHE A 338 -17.11 -11.08 21.09
N HIS A 339 -17.64 -10.89 19.87
CA HIS A 339 -18.88 -11.55 19.50
C HIS A 339 -18.69 -13.04 19.23
N GLY A 340 -19.52 -13.89 19.85
CA GLY A 340 -19.42 -15.34 19.79
C GLY A 340 -19.83 -15.92 18.41
N THR A 341 -20.81 -15.29 17.71
CA THR A 341 -21.29 -15.79 16.42
C THR A 341 -20.26 -15.49 15.32
N PRO A 342 -19.68 -16.50 14.63
CA PRO A 342 -18.64 -16.29 13.63
C PRO A 342 -19.04 -15.32 12.50
N ALA A 343 -20.25 -15.44 11.96
CA ALA A 343 -20.74 -14.58 10.89
C ALA A 343 -20.77 -13.10 11.29
N VAL A 344 -21.21 -12.78 12.50
CA VAL A 344 -21.23 -11.39 13.01
C VAL A 344 -19.82 -10.87 13.23
N ALA A 345 -18.95 -11.68 13.84
CA ALA A 345 -17.57 -11.29 14.08
C ALA A 345 -16.81 -10.99 12.76
N VAL A 346 -16.95 -11.88 11.77
CA VAL A 346 -16.33 -11.72 10.44
C VAL A 346 -16.87 -10.50 9.72
N THR A 347 -18.19 -10.33 9.69
CA THR A 347 -18.82 -9.15 9.05
C THR A 347 -18.33 -7.86 9.71
N ALA A 348 -18.24 -7.83 11.03
CA ALA A 348 -17.73 -6.68 11.77
C ALA A 348 -16.26 -6.36 11.39
N LEU A 349 -15.40 -7.36 11.26
CA LEU A 349 -14.00 -7.16 10.88
C LEU A 349 -13.85 -6.69 9.41
N VAL A 350 -14.66 -7.22 8.49
CA VAL A 350 -14.70 -6.73 7.10
C VAL A 350 -15.16 -5.28 7.03
N LEU A 351 -16.22 -4.93 7.76
CA LEU A 351 -16.69 -3.54 7.85
C LEU A 351 -15.71 -2.64 8.60
N CYS A 352 -14.99 -3.15 9.60
CA CYS A 352 -13.91 -2.45 10.25
C CYS A 352 -12.86 -1.99 9.21
N PHE A 353 -12.47 -2.86 8.30
CA PHE A 353 -11.51 -2.50 7.26
C PHE A 353 -12.05 -1.46 6.28
N PHE A 354 -13.34 -1.54 5.91
CA PHE A 354 -14.02 -0.50 5.13
C PHE A 354 -13.89 0.87 5.80
N PHE A 355 -14.26 0.98 7.07
CA PHE A 355 -14.20 2.25 7.81
C PHE A 355 -12.77 2.70 8.10
N ASN A 356 -11.84 1.77 8.28
CA ASN A 356 -10.42 2.09 8.39
C ASN A 356 -9.90 2.73 7.10
N GLN A 357 -10.19 2.13 5.94
CA GLN A 357 -9.77 2.64 4.63
C GLN A 357 -10.50 3.93 4.20
N LEU A 358 -11.68 4.20 4.73
CA LEU A 358 -12.39 5.47 4.53
C LEU A 358 -11.53 6.67 4.97
N ASN A 359 -10.61 6.47 5.89
CA ASN A 359 -9.73 7.52 6.41
C ASN A 359 -8.55 7.85 5.49
N GLU A 360 -8.19 6.97 4.54
CA GLU A 360 -6.96 7.08 3.74
C GLU A 360 -6.91 8.40 2.97
N GLY A 361 -7.94 8.71 2.16
CA GLY A 361 -8.03 9.96 1.42
C GLY A 361 -7.98 11.22 2.30
N PRO A 362 -8.79 11.31 3.36
CA PRO A 362 -8.75 12.40 4.34
C PRO A 362 -7.37 12.64 4.98
N TYR A 363 -6.61 11.60 5.32
CA TYR A 363 -5.26 11.76 5.86
C TYR A 363 -4.31 12.37 4.84
N TRP A 364 -4.32 11.88 3.59
CA TRP A 364 -3.49 12.43 2.52
C TRP A 364 -3.88 13.87 2.19
N ALA A 365 -5.18 14.19 2.13
CA ALA A 365 -5.66 15.56 1.94
C ALA A 365 -5.19 16.49 3.08
N THR A 366 -5.22 15.99 4.33
CA THR A 366 -4.74 16.76 5.49
C THR A 366 -3.24 16.99 5.39
N SER A 367 -2.44 15.99 4.96
CA SER A 367 -0.98 16.14 4.82
C SER A 367 -0.61 17.21 3.78
N VAL A 368 -1.36 17.28 2.68
CA VAL A 368 -1.20 18.32 1.65
C VAL A 368 -1.59 19.69 2.21
N ALA A 369 -2.70 19.79 2.93
CA ALA A 369 -3.18 21.04 3.51
C ALA A 369 -2.22 21.62 4.56
N VAL A 370 -1.72 20.77 5.49
CA VAL A 370 -0.75 21.19 6.52
C VAL A 370 0.62 21.44 5.92
N GLY A 371 1.05 20.60 4.98
CA GLY A 371 2.38 20.70 4.36
C GLY A 371 2.58 21.91 3.45
N GLY A 372 1.50 22.45 2.84
CA GLY A 372 1.59 23.58 1.92
C GLY A 372 2.63 23.35 0.83
N ARG A 373 3.65 24.21 0.73
CA ARG A 373 4.78 24.05 -0.19
C ARG A 373 5.61 22.78 0.06
N HIS A 374 5.54 22.24 1.27
CA HIS A 374 6.27 21.06 1.72
C HIS A 374 5.37 19.82 1.85
N ALA A 375 4.27 19.75 1.09
CA ALA A 375 3.28 18.66 1.13
C ALA A 375 3.90 17.28 0.95
N GLY A 376 4.89 17.14 0.06
CA GLY A 376 5.63 15.89 -0.14
C GLY A 376 6.40 15.45 1.11
N ALA A 377 7.07 16.38 1.78
CA ALA A 377 7.79 16.10 3.03
C ALA A 377 6.83 15.76 4.18
N ALA A 378 5.70 16.47 4.30
CA ALA A 378 4.67 16.18 5.30
C ALA A 378 4.05 14.78 5.11
N GLY A 379 3.72 14.42 3.86
CA GLY A 379 3.26 13.07 3.51
C GLY A 379 4.31 11.99 3.78
N GLY A 380 5.57 12.29 3.50
CA GLY A 380 6.71 11.40 3.80
C GLY A 380 6.86 11.13 5.30
N VAL A 381 6.80 12.17 6.14
CA VAL A 381 6.85 12.04 7.61
C VAL A 381 5.66 11.22 8.11
N MET A 382 4.45 11.54 7.64
CA MET A 382 3.23 10.82 7.98
C MET A 382 3.35 9.32 7.64
N ASN A 383 3.80 9.00 6.42
CA ASN A 383 3.94 7.61 5.96
C ASN A 383 5.07 6.85 6.68
N THR A 384 6.14 7.53 7.07
CA THR A 384 7.22 6.93 7.90
C THR A 384 6.66 6.45 9.24
N GLY A 385 5.83 7.26 9.90
CA GLY A 385 5.15 6.86 11.14
C GLY A 385 4.28 5.61 10.94
N ALA A 386 3.55 5.52 9.83
CA ALA A 386 2.75 4.35 9.48
C ALA A 386 3.60 3.07 9.33
N ASN A 387 4.76 3.17 8.68
CA ASN A 387 5.67 2.03 8.52
C ASN A 387 6.29 1.59 9.85
N VAL A 388 6.68 2.54 10.71
CA VAL A 388 7.13 2.22 12.07
C VAL A 388 6.05 1.50 12.86
N MET A 389 4.80 1.96 12.74
CA MET A 389 3.66 1.30 13.40
C MET A 389 3.38 -0.09 12.82
N GLY A 390 3.67 -0.34 11.56
CA GLY A 390 3.63 -1.68 10.97
C GLY A 390 4.62 -2.66 11.62
N ILE A 391 5.82 -2.19 11.95
CA ILE A 391 6.81 -2.99 12.72
C ILE A 391 6.28 -3.24 14.13
N VAL A 392 5.78 -2.19 14.80
CA VAL A 392 5.21 -2.32 16.16
C VAL A 392 4.05 -3.31 16.16
N ASN A 393 3.14 -3.23 15.18
CA ASN A 393 2.02 -4.16 15.05
C ASN A 393 2.49 -5.61 14.87
N ALA A 394 3.43 -5.85 13.96
CA ALA A 394 3.94 -7.19 13.68
C ALA A 394 4.55 -7.89 14.92
N LEU A 395 5.12 -7.10 15.83
CA LEU A 395 5.73 -7.61 17.07
C LEU A 395 4.74 -7.63 18.26
N LEU A 396 3.91 -6.60 18.38
CA LEU A 396 3.03 -6.43 19.54
C LEU A 396 1.81 -7.35 19.49
N VAL A 397 1.20 -7.54 18.31
CA VAL A 397 -0.02 -8.36 18.18
C VAL A 397 0.20 -9.81 18.60
N PRO A 398 1.23 -10.53 18.10
CA PRO A 398 1.47 -11.91 18.56
C PRO A 398 1.91 -12.00 20.02
N LEU A 399 2.59 -10.97 20.55
CA LEU A 399 2.93 -10.91 21.97
C LEU A 399 1.68 -10.77 22.84
N LEU A 400 0.73 -9.93 22.44
CA LEU A 400 -0.56 -9.80 23.13
C LEU A 400 -1.38 -11.09 22.98
N ALA A 401 -1.39 -11.71 21.80
CA ALA A 401 -2.08 -12.98 21.57
C ALA A 401 -1.54 -14.09 22.47
N ALA A 402 -0.22 -14.21 22.59
CA ALA A 402 0.43 -15.22 23.44
C ALA A 402 0.16 -15.00 24.95
N ARG A 403 0.00 -13.75 25.42
CA ARG A 403 -0.18 -13.45 26.85
C ARG A 403 -1.63 -13.27 27.27
N LEU A 404 -2.46 -12.69 26.43
CA LEU A 404 -3.82 -12.27 26.75
C LEU A 404 -4.88 -12.89 25.82
N GLY A 405 -4.44 -13.69 24.85
CA GLY A 405 -5.30 -14.30 23.84
C GLY A 405 -5.60 -13.38 22.65
N TRP A 406 -6.05 -13.99 21.56
CA TRP A 406 -6.33 -13.31 20.29
C TRP A 406 -7.44 -12.25 20.39
N THR A 407 -8.42 -12.43 21.27
CA THR A 407 -9.46 -11.43 21.53
C THR A 407 -8.87 -10.10 21.99
N ALA A 408 -7.94 -10.14 22.96
CA ALA A 408 -7.27 -8.95 23.45
C ALA A 408 -6.32 -8.35 22.40
N ALA A 409 -5.63 -9.19 21.64
CA ALA A 409 -4.73 -8.75 20.58
C ALA A 409 -5.49 -7.94 19.50
N ILE A 410 -6.64 -8.43 19.04
CA ILE A 410 -7.48 -7.72 18.07
C ILE A 410 -8.12 -6.48 18.71
N ALA A 411 -8.68 -6.60 19.92
CA ALA A 411 -9.30 -5.48 20.63
C ALA A 411 -8.32 -4.32 20.90
N SER A 412 -7.00 -4.59 20.98
CA SER A 412 -5.98 -3.54 21.16
C SER A 412 -6.03 -2.47 20.05
N GLY A 413 -6.43 -2.84 18.84
CA GLY A 413 -6.63 -1.90 17.74
C GLY A 413 -7.66 -0.81 18.05
N ALA A 414 -8.67 -1.10 18.86
CA ALA A 414 -9.66 -0.10 19.27
C ALA A 414 -9.03 1.02 20.13
N ALA A 415 -8.07 0.69 21.01
CA ALA A 415 -7.34 1.69 21.79
C ALA A 415 -6.50 2.60 20.86
N PHE A 416 -5.80 2.02 19.87
CA PHE A 416 -5.09 2.82 18.87
C PHE A 416 -6.04 3.67 18.01
N ALA A 417 -7.22 3.15 17.65
CA ALA A 417 -8.20 3.94 16.90
C ALA A 417 -8.67 5.16 17.72
N VAL A 418 -8.91 5.01 19.01
CA VAL A 418 -9.26 6.14 19.90
C VAL A 418 -8.10 7.13 20.02
N LEU A 419 -6.85 6.67 20.16
CA LEU A 419 -5.67 7.54 20.15
C LEU A 419 -5.56 8.31 18.83
N GLY A 420 -5.83 7.66 17.70
CA GLY A 420 -5.87 8.31 16.38
C GLY A 420 -6.87 9.46 16.31
N ILE A 421 -8.07 9.28 16.87
CA ILE A 421 -9.07 10.35 16.97
C ILE A 421 -8.54 11.51 17.81
N LEU A 422 -7.97 11.22 19.00
CA LEU A 422 -7.45 12.25 19.89
C LEU A 422 -6.34 13.08 19.21
N PHE A 423 -5.39 12.43 18.52
CA PHE A 423 -4.36 13.13 17.77
C PHE A 423 -4.93 13.93 16.62
N MET A 424 -5.91 13.41 15.87
CA MET A 424 -6.54 14.15 14.77
C MET A 424 -7.29 15.40 15.22
N LEU A 425 -7.87 15.37 16.41
CA LEU A 425 -8.51 16.57 17.00
C LEU A 425 -7.51 17.70 17.29
N LEU A 426 -6.22 17.36 17.45
CA LEU A 426 -5.15 18.35 17.68
C LEU A 426 -4.58 18.94 16.38
N VAL A 427 -4.77 18.29 15.21
CA VAL A 427 -4.29 18.77 13.91
C VAL A 427 -5.07 19.98 13.45
N ARG A 428 -4.43 21.00 12.94
CA ARG A 428 -5.03 22.22 12.38
C ARG A 428 -4.73 22.29 10.88
N ALA A 429 -5.59 21.68 10.07
CA ALA A 429 -5.44 21.65 8.60
C ALA A 429 -5.63 23.04 7.94
N ASP A 430 -6.04 24.05 8.70
CA ASP A 430 -6.16 25.46 8.30
C ASP A 430 -4.85 26.25 8.47
N ARG A 431 -3.75 25.61 8.91
CA ARG A 431 -2.42 26.23 9.08
C ARG A 431 -1.38 25.44 8.28
N THR A 432 -0.58 26.16 7.51
CA THR A 432 0.53 25.60 6.72
C THR A 432 1.84 25.66 7.49
N VAL A 433 2.77 24.78 7.10
CA VAL A 433 4.18 24.82 7.51
C VAL A 433 4.87 25.89 6.67
N ASP A 434 4.86 27.14 7.11
CA ASP A 434 5.58 28.26 6.48
C ASP A 434 6.78 28.71 7.33
#